data_1b3ad6b4132b1b3d807397f2aee12bb3
#
_entry.id   1b3ad6b4132b1b3d807397f2aee12bb3
#
_cell.length_a   1.000
_cell.length_b   1.000
_cell.length_c   1.000
_cell.angle_alpha   90.00
_cell.angle_beta   90.00
_cell.angle_gamma   90.00
#
_symmetry.space_group_name_H-M   'P 1'
#
loop_
_entity.id
_entity.type
_entity.pdbx_description
1 polymer ?
#
loop_
_entity_poly.entity_id
_entity_poly.type
_entity_poly.pdbx_seq_one_letter_code
_entity_poly.pdbx_strand_id
1 'polypeptide(L)'
;MSADPGSYWERAGAIGYGEAMFGSRAVEQHVNRRLWNIAVEIGRQLGLDPSARVLDLGCGDGAFANAVLARNFVAVDGFDMAEAAIRRAQAHAPGPHVHFAACDLTRLDFADLPHYDGAFLIGFLHHVKAATPTILQALHRITGRVVVLEPNGSHLLRKLLELTPAYRAAGEDSFRHLQLEKIFAEAGYRRVMWRRLNLFPNFTPQPLFRLLRLVEPAIEATPGLRALCTVDMYGFQTSDQLGPAER
;
A
#
# COMPACT_ATOMS: atom_id res chain seq x y z
N MET A 1 -28.92 1.27 -6.80
CA MET A 1 -28.39 0.81 -5.50
C MET A 1 -26.87 0.88 -5.63
N SER A 2 -26.20 1.77 -4.90
CA SER A 2 -24.73 1.79 -4.86
C SER A 2 -24.28 0.49 -4.19
N ALA A 3 -23.43 -0.29 -4.84
CA ALA A 3 -22.83 -1.45 -4.20
C ALA A 3 -22.01 -0.94 -3.00
N ASP A 4 -22.19 -1.56 -1.83
CA ASP A 4 -21.39 -1.30 -0.64
C ASP A 4 -19.94 -1.73 -0.92
N PRO A 5 -18.94 -0.83 -0.79
CA PRO A 5 -17.53 -1.16 -1.01
C PRO A 5 -17.06 -2.35 -0.16
N GLY A 6 -17.53 -2.48 1.09
CA GLY A 6 -17.21 -3.61 1.96
C GLY A 6 -17.59 -4.95 1.34
N SER A 7 -18.76 -5.05 0.73
CA SER A 7 -19.21 -6.27 0.06
C SER A 7 -18.40 -6.61 -1.21
N TYR A 8 -17.82 -5.61 -1.87
CA TYR A 8 -16.90 -5.81 -2.99
C TYR A 8 -15.60 -6.46 -2.52
N TRP A 9 -14.99 -5.89 -1.49
CA TRP A 9 -13.72 -6.37 -0.96
C TRP A 9 -13.81 -7.73 -0.28
N GLU A 10 -14.94 -8.04 0.36
CA GLU A 10 -15.19 -9.38 0.92
C GLU A 10 -15.20 -10.45 -0.19
N ARG A 11 -15.83 -10.19 -1.34
CA ARG A 11 -15.81 -11.11 -2.50
C ARG A 11 -14.43 -11.22 -3.13
N ALA A 12 -13.74 -10.11 -3.32
CA ALA A 12 -12.37 -10.10 -3.86
C ALA A 12 -11.40 -10.87 -2.96
N GLY A 13 -11.52 -10.71 -1.64
CA GLY A 13 -10.74 -11.44 -0.65
C GLY A 13 -10.99 -12.96 -0.67
N ALA A 14 -12.22 -13.40 -0.95
CA ALA A 14 -12.54 -14.83 -1.02
C ALA A 14 -11.84 -15.54 -2.18
N ILE A 15 -11.64 -14.89 -3.33
CA ILE A 15 -10.93 -15.47 -4.49
C ILE A 15 -9.43 -15.16 -4.48
N GLY A 16 -9.01 -14.13 -3.76
CA GLY A 16 -7.65 -13.60 -3.71
C GLY A 16 -7.48 -12.34 -4.56
N TYR A 17 -6.85 -11.32 -3.98
CA TYR A 17 -6.74 -10.02 -4.63
C TYR A 17 -5.90 -10.04 -5.91
N GLY A 18 -4.87 -10.88 -5.99
CA GLY A 18 -4.11 -11.07 -7.21
C GLY A 18 -4.99 -11.53 -8.39
N GLU A 19 -5.85 -12.53 -8.17
CA GLU A 19 -6.77 -13.05 -9.18
C GLU A 19 -7.90 -12.04 -9.49
N ALA A 20 -8.42 -11.37 -8.45
CA ALA A 20 -9.53 -10.43 -8.61
C ALA A 20 -9.12 -9.14 -9.36
N MET A 21 -7.88 -8.68 -9.20
CA MET A 21 -7.48 -7.34 -9.64
C MET A 21 -6.58 -7.32 -10.88
N PHE A 22 -5.93 -8.43 -11.22
CA PHE A 22 -4.98 -8.47 -12.33
C PHE A 22 -5.52 -9.25 -13.54
N GLY A 23 -5.37 -8.68 -14.73
CA GLY A 23 -5.77 -9.31 -15.98
C GLY A 23 -4.87 -10.49 -16.40
N SER A 24 -3.69 -10.64 -15.79
CA SER A 24 -2.82 -11.80 -16.00
C SER A 24 -1.85 -11.99 -14.83
N ARG A 25 -1.55 -13.26 -14.52
CA ARG A 25 -0.57 -13.65 -13.50
C ARG A 25 0.84 -13.12 -13.77
N ALA A 26 1.22 -12.96 -15.04
CA ALA A 26 2.54 -12.43 -15.39
C ALA A 26 2.69 -10.95 -15.03
N VAL A 27 1.62 -10.14 -15.24
CA VAL A 27 1.59 -8.73 -14.82
C VAL A 27 1.58 -8.63 -13.31
N GLU A 28 0.72 -9.41 -12.64
CA GLU A 28 0.65 -9.48 -11.17
C GLU A 28 2.02 -9.75 -10.55
N GLN A 29 2.67 -10.84 -10.97
CA GLN A 29 3.96 -11.25 -10.41
C GLN A 29 5.06 -10.20 -10.64
N HIS A 30 5.09 -9.56 -11.80
CA HIS A 30 6.06 -8.51 -12.09
C HIS A 30 5.83 -7.28 -11.20
N VAL A 31 4.59 -6.77 -11.19
CA VAL A 31 4.21 -5.56 -10.47
C VAL A 31 4.40 -5.77 -8.96
N ASN A 32 3.78 -6.81 -8.39
CA ASN A 32 3.82 -7.06 -6.95
C ASN A 32 5.24 -7.32 -6.47
N ARG A 33 5.97 -8.27 -7.09
CA ARG A 33 7.34 -8.57 -6.67
C ARG A 33 8.25 -7.34 -6.68
N ARG A 34 8.12 -6.51 -7.72
CA ARG A 34 8.96 -5.34 -7.88
C ARG A 34 8.59 -4.26 -6.86
N LEU A 35 7.33 -3.88 -6.77
CA LEU A 35 6.86 -2.82 -5.88
C LEU A 35 7.05 -3.19 -4.40
N TRP A 36 6.76 -4.44 -4.04
CA TRP A 36 6.95 -4.92 -2.67
C TRP A 36 8.41 -4.92 -2.22
N ASN A 37 9.34 -5.30 -3.10
CA ASN A 37 10.78 -5.21 -2.79
C ASN A 37 11.23 -3.75 -2.63
N ILE A 38 10.72 -2.83 -3.45
CA ILE A 38 11.01 -1.39 -3.30
C ILE A 38 10.40 -0.86 -1.99
N ALA A 39 9.22 -1.30 -1.58
CA ALA A 39 8.63 -0.90 -0.31
C ALA A 39 9.51 -1.31 0.89
N VAL A 40 10.03 -2.54 0.89
CA VAL A 40 10.99 -3.00 1.93
C VAL A 40 12.31 -2.22 1.85
N GLU A 41 12.82 -1.94 0.66
CA GLU A 41 14.02 -1.10 0.47
C GLU A 41 13.81 0.29 1.09
N ILE A 42 12.66 0.92 0.85
CA ILE A 42 12.30 2.20 1.47
C ILE A 42 12.24 2.05 2.99
N GLY A 43 11.60 1.00 3.51
CA GLY A 43 11.57 0.72 4.94
C GLY A 43 12.98 0.65 5.55
N ARG A 44 13.92 -0.02 4.89
CA ARG A 44 15.33 -0.09 5.31
C ARG A 44 16.00 1.29 5.28
N GLN A 45 15.74 2.09 4.26
CA GLN A 45 16.26 3.46 4.17
C GLN A 45 15.69 4.38 5.25
N LEU A 46 14.48 4.08 5.77
CA LEU A 46 13.91 4.71 6.96
C LEU A 46 14.47 4.15 8.27
N GLY A 47 15.38 3.18 8.25
CA GLY A 47 15.99 2.57 9.41
C GLY A 47 15.29 1.34 9.98
N LEU A 48 14.43 0.67 9.20
CA LEU A 48 13.89 -0.63 9.58
C LEU A 48 14.91 -1.73 9.30
N ASP A 49 15.36 -2.41 10.33
CA ASP A 49 16.25 -3.56 10.24
C ASP A 49 15.48 -4.89 10.38
N PRO A 50 16.13 -6.05 10.21
CA PRO A 50 15.47 -7.35 10.32
C PRO A 50 14.88 -7.67 11.70
N SER A 51 15.29 -7.00 12.78
CA SER A 51 14.73 -7.15 14.13
C SER A 51 13.46 -6.33 14.35
N ALA A 52 13.05 -5.54 13.37
CA ALA A 52 11.87 -4.69 13.46
C ALA A 52 10.57 -5.48 13.55
N ARG A 53 9.64 -5.00 14.37
CA ARG A 53 8.23 -5.37 14.37
C ARG A 53 7.48 -4.40 13.48
N VAL A 54 6.82 -4.90 12.45
CA VAL A 54 6.13 -4.07 11.46
C VAL A 54 4.63 -4.34 11.38
N LEU A 55 3.91 -3.31 10.96
CA LEU A 55 2.47 -3.30 10.80
C LEU A 55 2.11 -3.22 9.30
N ASP A 56 1.17 -4.04 8.84
CA ASP A 56 0.59 -4.01 7.49
C ASP A 56 -0.88 -3.59 7.58
N LEU A 57 -1.18 -2.31 7.33
CA LEU A 57 -2.54 -1.77 7.40
C LEU A 57 -3.24 -1.86 6.06
N GLY A 58 -4.42 -2.48 6.03
CA GLY A 58 -5.11 -2.85 4.81
C GLY A 58 -4.39 -4.02 4.13
N CYS A 59 -4.00 -5.03 4.92
CA CYS A 59 -3.16 -6.15 4.47
C CYS A 59 -3.84 -7.08 3.46
N GLY A 60 -5.14 -6.95 3.27
CA GLY A 60 -5.92 -7.79 2.37
C GLY A 60 -5.79 -9.28 2.67
N ASP A 61 -5.54 -10.08 1.65
CA ASP A 61 -5.33 -11.52 1.75
C ASP A 61 -3.92 -11.93 2.24
N GLY A 62 -3.16 -10.96 2.77
CA GLY A 62 -1.85 -11.17 3.36
C GLY A 62 -0.73 -11.47 2.36
N ALA A 63 -0.96 -11.28 1.06
CA ALA A 63 0.02 -11.67 0.04
C ALA A 63 1.37 -10.94 0.22
N PHE A 64 1.37 -9.63 0.52
CA PHE A 64 2.57 -8.87 0.80
C PHE A 64 3.23 -9.28 2.12
N ALA A 65 2.45 -9.36 3.20
CA ALA A 65 2.94 -9.76 4.52
C ALA A 65 3.59 -11.15 4.48
N ASN A 66 2.90 -12.16 3.93
CA ASN A 66 3.36 -13.54 3.89
C ASN A 66 4.56 -13.75 2.95
N ALA A 67 4.53 -13.14 1.76
CA ALA A 67 5.57 -13.36 0.76
C ALA A 67 6.85 -12.55 1.03
N VAL A 68 6.73 -11.36 1.62
CA VAL A 68 7.83 -10.40 1.71
C VAL A 68 8.11 -9.96 3.14
N LEU A 69 7.15 -9.38 3.87
CA LEU A 69 7.44 -8.84 5.20
C LEU A 69 7.93 -9.91 6.17
N ALA A 70 7.29 -11.07 6.20
CA ALA A 70 7.65 -12.19 7.05
C ALA A 70 9.09 -12.71 6.87
N ARG A 71 9.70 -12.45 5.71
CA ARG A 71 11.09 -12.84 5.41
C ARG A 71 12.10 -11.76 5.73
N ASN A 72 11.63 -10.55 5.98
CA ASN A 72 12.48 -9.38 6.16
C ASN A 72 12.47 -8.84 7.58
N PHE A 73 11.43 -9.18 8.38
CA PHE A 73 11.22 -8.64 9.71
C PHE A 73 10.86 -9.74 10.72
N VAL A 74 11.19 -9.51 11.99
CA VAL A 74 11.04 -10.50 13.07
C VAL A 74 9.58 -10.73 13.45
N ALA A 75 8.70 -9.73 13.28
CA ALA A 75 7.28 -9.83 13.56
C ALA A 75 6.46 -8.94 12.60
N VAL A 76 5.32 -9.46 12.18
CA VAL A 76 4.39 -8.77 11.27
C VAL A 76 2.98 -8.92 11.81
N ASP A 77 2.31 -7.80 12.04
CA ASP A 77 0.87 -7.76 12.34
C ASP A 77 0.12 -7.14 11.16
N GLY A 78 -0.86 -7.83 10.62
CA GLY A 78 -1.68 -7.38 9.47
C GLY A 78 -3.14 -7.20 9.86
N PHE A 79 -3.74 -6.08 9.45
CA PHE A 79 -5.14 -5.78 9.71
C PHE A 79 -5.88 -5.41 8.42
N ASP A 80 -7.08 -5.96 8.25
CA ASP A 80 -8.00 -5.63 7.16
C ASP A 80 -9.46 -5.81 7.62
N MET A 81 -10.40 -5.12 6.97
CA MET A 81 -11.82 -5.25 7.32
C MET A 81 -12.48 -6.49 6.70
N ALA A 82 -11.95 -7.02 5.60
CA ALA A 82 -12.52 -8.15 4.87
C ALA A 82 -12.18 -9.48 5.56
N GLU A 83 -13.13 -10.07 6.27
CA GLU A 83 -12.93 -11.35 6.99
C GLU A 83 -12.49 -12.49 6.08
N ALA A 84 -13.03 -12.58 4.85
CA ALA A 84 -12.63 -13.62 3.89
C ALA A 84 -11.15 -13.47 3.50
N ALA A 85 -10.67 -12.23 3.32
CA ALA A 85 -9.28 -11.94 3.05
C ALA A 85 -8.38 -12.34 4.24
N ILE A 86 -8.77 -11.99 5.46
CA ILE A 86 -8.03 -12.36 6.68
C ILE A 86 -7.96 -13.87 6.89
N ARG A 87 -9.06 -14.60 6.69
CA ARG A 87 -9.02 -16.08 6.75
C ARG A 87 -8.02 -16.65 5.76
N ARG A 88 -7.93 -16.07 4.57
CA ARG A 88 -6.95 -16.46 3.55
C ARG A 88 -5.52 -16.10 3.97
N ALA A 89 -5.30 -14.92 4.50
CA ALA A 89 -4.01 -14.47 5.02
C ALA A 89 -3.48 -15.41 6.11
N GLN A 90 -4.33 -15.77 7.08
CA GLN A 90 -4.02 -16.69 8.17
C GLN A 90 -3.69 -18.10 7.66
N ALA A 91 -4.44 -18.61 6.67
CA ALA A 91 -4.21 -19.93 6.09
C ALA A 91 -2.85 -20.06 5.37
N HIS A 92 -2.25 -18.94 4.96
CA HIS A 92 -0.96 -18.88 4.27
C HIS A 92 0.16 -18.29 5.13
N ALA A 93 -0.09 -18.00 6.42
CA ALA A 93 0.92 -17.43 7.31
C ALA A 93 2.12 -18.37 7.46
N PRO A 94 3.36 -17.92 7.23
CA PRO A 94 4.54 -18.80 7.19
C PRO A 94 5.00 -19.25 8.59
N GLY A 95 4.48 -18.65 9.65
CA GLY A 95 4.85 -19.00 11.03
C GLY A 95 4.19 -18.10 12.08
N PRO A 96 4.47 -18.38 13.36
CA PRO A 96 3.82 -17.69 14.48
C PRO A 96 4.24 -16.24 14.68
N HIS A 97 5.18 -15.74 13.90
CA HIS A 97 5.62 -14.35 13.92
C HIS A 97 4.79 -13.45 13.00
N VAL A 98 3.80 -14.01 12.30
CA VAL A 98 2.90 -13.28 11.40
C VAL A 98 1.47 -13.46 11.89
N HIS A 99 0.85 -12.36 12.30
CA HIS A 99 -0.51 -12.34 12.83
C HIS A 99 -1.42 -11.51 11.95
N PHE A 100 -2.66 -11.98 11.78
CA PHE A 100 -3.68 -11.28 11.03
C PHE A 100 -4.96 -11.19 11.84
N ALA A 101 -5.61 -10.02 11.83
CA ALA A 101 -6.92 -9.83 12.46
C ALA A 101 -7.85 -9.00 11.57
N ALA A 102 -9.13 -9.43 11.56
CA ALA A 102 -10.16 -8.65 10.88
C ALA A 102 -10.61 -7.49 11.77
N CYS A 103 -10.50 -6.26 11.28
CA CYS A 103 -11.01 -5.10 11.97
C CYS A 103 -11.28 -3.93 11.02
N ASP A 104 -12.24 -3.10 11.38
CA ASP A 104 -12.50 -1.82 10.71
C ASP A 104 -11.48 -0.78 11.21
N LEU A 105 -10.48 -0.49 10.41
CA LEU A 105 -9.41 0.46 10.71
C LEU A 105 -9.89 1.90 10.95
N THR A 106 -11.11 2.23 10.52
CA THR A 106 -11.73 3.53 10.78
C THR A 106 -12.29 3.66 12.21
N ARG A 107 -12.40 2.53 12.93
CA ARG A 107 -12.94 2.40 14.28
C ARG A 107 -11.96 1.81 15.28
N LEU A 108 -10.82 1.29 14.82
CA LEU A 108 -9.81 0.69 15.68
C LEU A 108 -9.22 1.75 16.61
N ASP A 109 -9.18 1.48 17.91
CA ASP A 109 -8.37 2.26 18.83
C ASP A 109 -6.91 1.77 18.75
N PHE A 110 -6.08 2.55 18.09
CA PHE A 110 -4.66 2.24 17.95
C PHE A 110 -3.91 2.30 19.29
N ALA A 111 -4.50 2.87 20.34
CA ALA A 111 -3.90 2.89 21.67
C ALA A 111 -3.81 1.50 22.32
N ASP A 112 -4.66 0.56 21.87
CA ASP A 112 -4.62 -0.84 22.32
C ASP A 112 -3.55 -1.67 21.59
N LEU A 113 -2.94 -1.13 20.54
CA LEU A 113 -1.89 -1.79 19.78
C LEU A 113 -0.51 -1.53 20.40
N PRO A 114 0.44 -2.46 20.27
CA PRO A 114 1.82 -2.23 20.67
C PRO A 114 2.48 -1.16 19.80
N HIS A 115 3.65 -0.68 20.23
CA HIS A 115 4.51 0.11 19.36
C HIS A 115 5.12 -0.76 18.26
N TYR A 116 5.20 -0.19 17.05
CA TYR A 116 5.83 -0.77 15.88
C TYR A 116 7.02 0.06 15.43
N ASP A 117 8.05 -0.59 14.92
CA ASP A 117 9.21 0.09 14.34
C ASP A 117 8.85 0.78 13.02
N GLY A 118 7.88 0.23 12.29
CA GLY A 118 7.34 0.83 11.07
C GLY A 118 6.02 0.24 10.62
N ALA A 119 5.33 0.97 9.74
CA ALA A 119 4.08 0.52 9.13
C ALA A 119 4.17 0.58 7.59
N PHE A 120 3.49 -0.36 6.95
CA PHE A 120 3.29 -0.44 5.51
C PHE A 120 1.80 -0.26 5.18
N LEU A 121 1.50 0.66 4.28
CA LEU A 121 0.16 0.96 3.78
C LEU A 121 0.19 0.81 2.26
N ILE A 122 -0.12 -0.38 1.77
CA ILE A 122 0.09 -0.76 0.37
C ILE A 122 -1.24 -0.82 -0.37
N GLY A 123 -1.59 0.25 -1.10
CA GLY A 123 -2.82 0.32 -1.88
C GLY A 123 -4.08 0.37 -1.00
N PHE A 124 -4.01 1.03 0.13
CA PHE A 124 -5.06 1.01 1.16
C PHE A 124 -5.78 2.36 1.33
N LEU A 125 -5.03 3.46 1.44
CA LEU A 125 -5.59 4.73 1.91
C LEU A 125 -6.65 5.32 0.97
N HIS A 126 -6.55 5.06 -0.34
CA HIS A 126 -7.52 5.55 -1.31
C HIS A 126 -8.92 4.92 -1.17
N HIS A 127 -9.07 3.80 -0.46
CA HIS A 127 -10.36 3.20 -0.12
C HIS A 127 -11.00 3.85 1.12
N VAL A 128 -10.19 4.44 1.98
CA VAL A 128 -10.61 5.08 3.24
C VAL A 128 -10.24 6.56 3.29
N LYS A 129 -10.26 7.22 2.15
CA LYS A 129 -9.74 8.57 1.95
C LYS A 129 -10.25 9.59 2.97
N ALA A 130 -11.55 9.55 3.28
CA ALA A 130 -12.16 10.45 4.27
C ALA A 130 -11.64 10.20 5.70
N ALA A 131 -11.31 8.96 6.05
CA ALA A 131 -10.81 8.57 7.36
C ALA A 131 -9.27 8.66 7.46
N THR A 132 -8.57 8.84 6.35
CA THR A 132 -7.10 8.87 6.31
C THR A 132 -6.48 9.82 7.35
N PRO A 133 -6.94 11.07 7.54
CA PRO A 133 -6.35 11.94 8.56
C PRO A 133 -6.44 11.36 9.98
N THR A 134 -7.58 10.79 10.35
CA THR A 134 -7.80 10.17 11.67
C THR A 134 -6.91 8.93 11.84
N ILE A 135 -6.83 8.07 10.83
CA ILE A 135 -5.98 6.88 10.84
C ILE A 135 -4.51 7.27 11.04
N LEU A 136 -4.02 8.28 10.32
CA LEU A 136 -2.63 8.72 10.43
C LEU A 136 -2.30 9.36 11.77
N GLN A 137 -3.23 10.13 12.35
CA GLN A 137 -3.07 10.68 13.71
C GLN A 137 -3.00 9.57 14.77
N ALA A 138 -3.81 8.53 14.62
CA ALA A 138 -3.76 7.36 15.49
C ALA A 138 -2.47 6.55 15.28
N LEU A 139 -2.07 6.33 14.03
CA LEU A 139 -0.85 5.62 13.65
C LEU A 139 0.41 6.32 14.20
N HIS A 140 0.44 7.66 14.24
CA HIS A 140 1.54 8.46 14.77
C HIS A 140 1.87 8.13 16.24
N ARG A 141 0.89 7.63 17.01
CA ARG A 141 1.09 7.26 18.43
C ARG A 141 1.85 5.95 18.59
N ILE A 142 1.85 5.09 17.56
CA ILE A 142 2.40 3.74 17.64
C ILE A 142 3.56 3.48 16.70
N THR A 143 3.81 4.36 15.71
CA THR A 143 5.01 4.28 14.87
C THR A 143 5.41 5.62 14.28
N GLY A 144 6.71 5.85 14.19
CA GLY A 144 7.29 7.03 13.56
C GLY A 144 7.75 6.82 12.12
N ARG A 145 7.62 5.62 11.54
CA ARG A 145 8.07 5.30 10.19
C ARG A 145 6.97 4.66 9.38
N VAL A 146 6.68 5.21 8.22
CA VAL A 146 5.58 4.72 7.37
C VAL A 146 6.02 4.63 5.92
N VAL A 147 5.82 3.47 5.32
CA VAL A 147 5.97 3.23 3.88
C VAL A 147 4.59 3.16 3.25
N VAL A 148 4.37 3.95 2.20
CA VAL A 148 3.07 4.04 1.53
C VAL A 148 3.23 3.77 0.05
N LEU A 149 2.34 2.95 -0.50
CA LEU A 149 2.14 2.80 -1.94
C LEU A 149 0.69 3.13 -2.26
N GLU A 150 0.49 4.11 -3.15
CA GLU A 150 -0.84 4.54 -3.57
C GLU A 150 -0.93 4.72 -5.08
N PRO A 151 -2.10 4.53 -5.69
CA PRO A 151 -2.31 4.88 -7.10
C PRO A 151 -2.03 6.35 -7.34
N ASN A 152 -1.36 6.66 -8.47
CA ASN A 152 -1.10 8.04 -8.88
C ASN A 152 -2.40 8.75 -9.28
N GLY A 153 -2.96 9.54 -8.38
CA GLY A 153 -4.20 10.29 -8.60
C GLY A 153 -4.07 11.47 -9.57
N SER A 154 -2.90 11.71 -10.13
CA SER A 154 -2.70 12.66 -11.23
C SER A 154 -2.63 11.96 -12.59
N HIS A 155 -2.67 10.61 -12.63
CA HIS A 155 -2.61 9.85 -13.87
C HIS A 155 -3.95 9.93 -14.62
N LEU A 156 -3.93 10.43 -15.86
CA LEU A 156 -5.15 10.73 -16.63
C LEU A 156 -6.05 9.50 -16.80
N LEU A 157 -5.48 8.35 -17.21
CA LEU A 157 -6.25 7.11 -17.39
C LEU A 157 -6.88 6.67 -16.04
N ARG A 158 -6.16 6.78 -14.92
CA ARG A 158 -6.70 6.47 -13.59
C ARG A 158 -7.94 7.32 -13.29
N LYS A 159 -7.88 8.63 -13.52
CA LYS A 159 -9.01 9.53 -13.30
C LYS A 159 -10.21 9.22 -14.20
N LEU A 160 -9.99 8.78 -15.42
CA LEU A 160 -11.07 8.31 -16.30
C LEU A 160 -11.69 7.00 -15.78
N LEU A 161 -10.87 6.06 -15.29
CA LEU A 161 -11.36 4.79 -14.73
C LEU A 161 -12.19 5.02 -13.45
N GLU A 162 -11.81 5.94 -12.58
CA GLU A 162 -12.56 6.29 -11.36
C GLU A 162 -13.98 6.81 -11.65
N LEU A 163 -14.27 7.25 -12.88
CA LEU A 163 -15.62 7.62 -13.28
C LEU A 163 -16.50 6.42 -13.65
N THR A 164 -15.91 5.24 -13.81
CA THR A 164 -16.66 4.03 -14.19
C THR A 164 -17.44 3.43 -13.01
N PRO A 165 -18.56 2.74 -13.25
CA PRO A 165 -19.33 2.11 -12.17
C PRO A 165 -18.53 1.08 -11.37
N ALA A 166 -17.61 0.33 -11.99
CA ALA A 166 -16.78 -0.66 -11.33
C ALA A 166 -15.85 -0.03 -10.28
N TYR A 167 -15.14 1.04 -10.63
CA TYR A 167 -14.24 1.75 -9.72
C TYR A 167 -15.00 2.46 -8.59
N ARG A 168 -16.18 3.02 -8.89
CA ARG A 168 -17.04 3.62 -7.86
C ARG A 168 -17.57 2.57 -6.89
N ALA A 169 -17.95 1.38 -7.38
CA ALA A 169 -18.38 0.27 -6.52
C ALA A 169 -17.27 -0.24 -5.60
N ALA A 170 -16.00 -0.15 -6.03
CA ALA A 170 -14.84 -0.51 -5.22
C ALA A 170 -14.40 0.61 -4.25
N GLY A 171 -15.04 1.78 -4.28
CA GLY A 171 -14.67 2.94 -3.44
C GLY A 171 -13.35 3.60 -3.83
N GLU A 172 -12.95 3.48 -5.11
CA GLU A 172 -11.69 3.98 -5.63
C GLU A 172 -11.67 5.52 -5.75
N ASP A 173 -10.86 6.20 -4.95
CA ASP A 173 -10.62 7.65 -5.01
C ASP A 173 -9.16 7.98 -4.68
N SER A 174 -8.30 7.97 -5.70
CA SER A 174 -6.86 8.13 -5.52
C SER A 174 -6.45 9.55 -5.15
N PHE A 175 -5.38 9.65 -4.37
CA PHE A 175 -4.77 10.91 -3.95
C PHE A 175 -3.89 11.52 -5.04
N ARG A 176 -3.94 12.84 -5.16
CA ARG A 176 -2.84 13.58 -5.80
C ARG A 176 -1.65 13.63 -4.85
N HIS A 177 -0.44 13.57 -5.39
CA HIS A 177 0.80 13.58 -4.62
C HIS A 177 0.83 14.63 -3.51
N LEU A 178 0.63 15.91 -3.83
CA LEU A 178 0.67 16.99 -2.84
C LEU A 178 -0.47 16.91 -1.81
N GLN A 179 -1.61 16.33 -2.17
CA GLN A 179 -2.72 16.12 -1.23
C GLN A 179 -2.34 15.11 -0.16
N LEU A 180 -1.77 13.97 -0.56
CA LEU A 180 -1.36 12.94 0.39
C LEU A 180 -0.24 13.44 1.29
N GLU A 181 0.76 14.11 0.72
CA GLU A 181 1.87 14.71 1.48
C GLU A 181 1.37 15.70 2.53
N LYS A 182 0.39 16.56 2.18
CA LYS A 182 -0.21 17.49 3.13
C LYS A 182 -0.92 16.78 4.29
N ILE A 183 -1.68 15.71 4.02
CA ILE A 183 -2.39 14.93 5.05
C ILE A 183 -1.38 14.29 6.02
N PHE A 184 -0.28 13.73 5.49
CA PHE A 184 0.80 13.18 6.32
C PHE A 184 1.48 14.25 7.17
N ALA A 185 1.75 15.44 6.59
CA ALA A 185 2.35 16.55 7.32
C ALA A 185 1.44 17.06 8.47
N GLU A 186 0.13 17.13 8.24
CA GLU A 186 -0.86 17.49 9.26
C GLU A 186 -0.95 16.45 10.39
N ALA A 187 -0.62 15.19 10.11
CA ALA A 187 -0.52 14.11 11.10
C ALA A 187 0.85 14.03 11.80
N GLY A 188 1.78 14.96 11.52
CA GLY A 188 3.10 15.02 12.17
C GLY A 188 4.22 14.24 11.46
N TYR A 189 3.97 13.73 10.28
CA TYR A 189 4.97 13.04 9.48
C TYR A 189 5.60 13.97 8.42
N ARG A 190 6.88 13.75 8.13
CA ARG A 190 7.59 14.39 7.02
C ARG A 190 7.92 13.37 5.96
N ARG A 191 7.78 13.74 4.69
CA ARG A 191 8.21 12.92 3.57
C ARG A 191 9.74 12.95 3.47
N VAL A 192 10.35 11.78 3.64
CA VAL A 192 11.80 11.57 3.46
C VAL A 192 12.09 11.20 2.01
N MET A 193 11.23 10.39 1.40
CA MET A 193 11.39 10.01 0.00
C MET A 193 10.07 9.84 -0.73
N TRP A 194 10.16 9.94 -2.05
CA TRP A 194 9.08 9.70 -2.98
C TRP A 194 9.61 9.19 -4.31
N ARG A 195 8.95 8.16 -4.83
CA ARG A 195 9.20 7.61 -6.16
C ARG A 195 7.88 7.41 -6.88
N ARG A 196 7.84 7.73 -8.18
CA ARG A 196 6.72 7.41 -9.06
C ARG A 196 7.14 6.27 -9.96
N LEU A 197 6.38 5.17 -9.94
CA LEU A 197 6.79 3.87 -10.42
C LEU A 197 5.66 3.18 -11.18
N ASN A 198 6.00 2.09 -11.85
CA ASN A 198 5.10 1.18 -12.53
C ASN A 198 4.38 1.81 -13.73
N LEU A 199 4.68 1.31 -14.91
CA LEU A 199 4.07 1.78 -16.15
C LEU A 199 2.74 1.08 -16.47
N PHE A 200 2.44 -0.02 -15.76
CA PHE A 200 1.36 -0.94 -16.15
C PHE A 200 0.11 -0.76 -15.30
N PRO A 201 -1.07 -0.46 -15.91
CA PRO A 201 -2.35 -0.80 -15.30
C PRO A 201 -2.47 -2.31 -15.08
N ASN A 202 -3.17 -2.73 -14.03
CA ASN A 202 -3.34 -4.14 -13.66
C ASN A 202 -3.94 -5.02 -14.77
N PHE A 203 -4.72 -4.41 -15.67
CA PHE A 203 -5.37 -5.06 -16.80
C PHE A 203 -4.56 -5.03 -18.12
N THR A 204 -3.27 -4.67 -18.05
CA THR A 204 -2.41 -4.60 -19.26
C THR A 204 -2.34 -5.96 -19.98
N PRO A 205 -2.68 -6.02 -21.30
CA PRO A 205 -2.56 -7.27 -22.05
C PRO A 205 -1.12 -7.76 -22.15
N GLN A 206 -0.92 -9.08 -22.09
CA GLN A 206 0.41 -9.69 -22.07
C GLN A 206 1.36 -9.25 -23.21
N PRO A 207 0.93 -9.14 -24.49
CA PRO A 207 1.84 -8.68 -25.55
C PRO A 207 2.36 -7.27 -25.29
N LEU A 208 1.47 -6.35 -24.88
CA LEU A 208 1.82 -4.97 -24.55
C LEU A 208 2.72 -4.91 -23.31
N PHE A 209 2.44 -5.71 -22.29
CA PHE A 209 3.28 -5.83 -21.11
C PHE A 209 4.73 -6.24 -21.44
N ARG A 210 4.92 -7.27 -22.33
CA ARG A 210 6.26 -7.70 -22.75
C ARG A 210 7.06 -6.60 -23.43
N LEU A 211 6.41 -5.73 -24.18
CA LEU A 211 7.05 -4.59 -24.85
C LEU A 211 7.37 -3.48 -23.84
N LEU A 212 6.36 -3.05 -23.08
CA LEU A 212 6.49 -1.88 -22.18
C LEU A 212 7.48 -2.10 -21.04
N ARG A 213 7.62 -3.34 -20.52
CA ARG A 213 8.59 -3.64 -19.46
C ARG A 213 10.04 -3.37 -19.85
N LEU A 214 10.35 -3.33 -21.15
CA LEU A 214 11.72 -3.03 -21.64
C LEU A 214 12.03 -1.53 -21.51
N VAL A 215 11.03 -0.67 -21.60
CA VAL A 215 11.18 0.78 -21.52
C VAL A 215 10.81 1.36 -20.16
N GLU A 216 10.17 0.57 -19.29
CA GLU A 216 9.76 0.99 -17.96
C GLU A 216 10.88 1.66 -17.15
N PRO A 217 12.10 1.09 -17.03
CA PRO A 217 13.18 1.72 -16.26
C PRO A 217 13.59 3.09 -16.82
N ALA A 218 13.59 3.25 -18.13
CA ALA A 218 13.93 4.53 -18.77
C ALA A 218 12.84 5.58 -18.53
N ILE A 219 11.56 5.19 -18.55
CA ILE A 219 10.42 6.06 -18.26
C ILE A 219 10.48 6.52 -16.81
N GLU A 220 10.72 5.61 -15.88
CA GLU A 220 10.83 5.93 -14.46
C GLU A 220 12.05 6.81 -14.12
N ALA A 221 13.15 6.66 -14.85
CA ALA A 221 14.34 7.48 -14.69
C ALA A 221 14.18 8.90 -15.24
N THR A 222 13.27 9.11 -16.23
CA THR A 222 13.12 10.39 -16.93
C THR A 222 12.05 11.26 -16.28
N PRO A 223 12.38 12.44 -15.70
CA PRO A 223 11.45 13.26 -14.93
C PRO A 223 10.12 13.56 -15.61
N GLY A 224 10.11 13.96 -16.88
CA GLY A 224 8.87 14.27 -17.62
C GLY A 224 8.02 13.02 -17.90
N LEU A 225 8.65 11.87 -18.18
CA LEU A 225 7.97 10.63 -18.51
C LEU A 225 7.37 9.91 -17.30
N ARG A 226 7.83 10.20 -16.08
CA ARG A 226 7.26 9.66 -14.84
C ARG A 226 5.76 9.95 -14.70
N ALA A 227 5.22 10.97 -15.37
CA ALA A 227 3.79 11.24 -15.38
C ALA A 227 2.96 10.05 -15.93
N LEU A 228 3.58 9.17 -16.73
CA LEU A 228 2.97 7.95 -17.27
C LEU A 228 2.92 6.79 -16.26
N CYS A 229 3.60 6.90 -15.12
CA CYS A 229 3.61 5.86 -14.11
C CYS A 229 2.34 5.88 -13.26
N THR A 230 1.89 4.69 -12.89
CA THR A 230 0.55 4.45 -12.32
C THR A 230 0.48 4.49 -10.81
N VAL A 231 1.63 4.42 -10.11
CA VAL A 231 1.69 4.42 -8.65
C VAL A 231 2.72 5.41 -8.11
N ASP A 232 2.43 5.96 -6.95
CA ASP A 232 3.33 6.75 -6.13
C ASP A 232 3.72 5.94 -4.89
N MET A 233 5.01 5.91 -4.54
CA MET A 233 5.53 5.26 -3.34
C MET A 233 6.30 6.27 -2.49
N TYR A 234 6.07 6.22 -1.18
CA TYR A 234 6.59 7.20 -0.23
C TYR A 234 7.24 6.53 0.97
N GLY A 235 8.23 7.21 1.54
CA GLY A 235 8.72 6.99 2.89
C GLY A 235 8.48 8.23 3.72
N PHE A 236 7.81 8.07 4.85
CA PHE A 236 7.51 9.13 5.81
C PHE A 236 8.14 8.82 7.17
N GLN A 237 8.59 9.88 7.86
CA GLN A 237 9.08 9.79 9.25
C GLN A 237 8.53 10.91 10.09
N THR A 238 8.39 10.69 11.40
CA THR A 238 8.13 11.74 12.38
C THR A 238 9.40 12.54 12.65
N SER A 239 9.25 13.77 13.15
CA SER A 239 10.40 14.66 13.35
C SER A 239 11.41 14.17 14.38
N ASP A 240 10.99 13.36 15.35
CA ASP A 240 11.85 12.73 16.35
C ASP A 240 12.71 11.58 15.78
N GLN A 241 12.26 10.98 14.68
CA GLN A 241 12.99 9.93 13.97
C GLN A 241 13.99 10.47 12.92
N LEU A 242 13.90 11.75 12.59
CA LEU A 242 14.83 12.39 11.64
C LEU A 242 16.19 12.66 12.31
N GLY A 243 17.27 12.40 11.57
CA GLY A 243 18.62 12.75 12.01
C GLY A 243 18.82 14.27 12.14
N PRO A 244 19.89 14.72 12.85
CA PRO A 244 20.16 16.16 13.06
C PRO A 244 20.27 16.98 11.78
N ALA A 245 20.66 16.36 10.67
CA ALA A 245 20.84 17.02 9.37
C ALA A 245 19.54 17.13 8.54
N GLU A 246 18.44 16.48 8.98
CA GLU A 246 17.16 16.39 8.26
C GLU A 246 16.02 17.12 9.00
N ARG A 247 16.31 17.73 10.16
CA ARG A 247 15.34 18.48 10.98
C ARG A 247 15.10 19.90 10.52
#